data_6cafa7d225a54cef266f46c5a297c3b4
#
_entry.id   6cafa7d225a54cef266f46c5a297c3b4
#
_cell.length_a   1.000
_cell.length_b   1.000
_cell.length_c   1.000
_cell.angle_alpha   90.00
_cell.angle_beta   90.00
_cell.angle_gamma   90.00
#
_symmetry.space_group_name_H-M   'P 1'
#
loop_
_entity.id
_entity.type
_entity.pdbx_description
1 polymer ?
#
loop_
_entity_poly.entity_id
_entity_poly.type
_entity_poly.pdbx_seq_one_letter_code
_entity_poly.pdbx_strand_id
1 'polypeptide(L)'
;MCKTLITVNIAVIFLVTAVYISGYYLINYPVQFDFWYVLKESQLQYLLVGFAITALVSYLVSSLDFKNLSFKDKFSRIFPVLNALILVFLIYTATTAFVKNKRELSNLEKNYTREAENDIKKDQIVMRYGGFLLPPYDEETTRKIDGIYKKYGIISKNTGCIIDAMDIKAREKYTEITSSYLEKRNGKDWKKTMEKEIDNLKKKQSPGVK
;
A
#
# COMPACT_ATOMS: atom_id res chain seq x y z
N MET A 1 -21.66 28.45 -29.70
CA MET A 1 -21.04 27.22 -29.08
C MET A 1 -22.13 26.44 -28.38
N CYS A 2 -22.31 25.18 -28.72
CA CYS A 2 -23.41 24.38 -28.14
C CYS A 2 -23.10 24.12 -26.64
N LYS A 3 -24.03 24.45 -25.74
CA LYS A 3 -23.90 24.20 -24.29
C LYS A 3 -23.46 22.75 -23.98
N THR A 4 -23.91 21.81 -24.79
CA THR A 4 -23.53 20.39 -24.72
C THR A 4 -22.03 20.15 -24.82
N LEU A 5 -21.28 20.85 -25.70
CA LEU A 5 -19.83 20.67 -25.84
C LEU A 5 -19.07 21.16 -24.58
N ILE A 6 -19.53 22.22 -23.95
CA ILE A 6 -18.93 22.70 -22.70
C ILE A 6 -19.15 21.67 -21.60
N THR A 7 -20.38 21.15 -21.45
CA THR A 7 -20.70 20.12 -20.47
C THR A 7 -19.85 18.86 -20.66
N VAL A 8 -19.66 18.41 -21.91
CA VAL A 8 -18.80 17.25 -22.22
C VAL A 8 -17.35 17.50 -21.81
N ASN A 9 -16.80 18.69 -22.08
CA ASN A 9 -15.42 19.02 -21.66
C ASN A 9 -15.26 19.00 -20.15
N ILE A 10 -16.20 19.60 -19.40
CA ILE A 10 -16.18 19.60 -17.94
C ILE A 10 -16.27 18.17 -17.39
N ALA A 11 -17.20 17.37 -17.95
CA ALA A 11 -17.36 15.99 -17.51
C ALA A 11 -16.09 15.14 -17.75
N VAL A 12 -15.45 15.29 -18.90
CA VAL A 12 -14.21 14.56 -19.21
C VAL A 12 -13.06 14.99 -18.29
N ILE A 13 -12.87 16.27 -18.04
CA ILE A 13 -11.86 16.78 -17.09
C ILE A 13 -12.11 16.19 -15.71
N PHE A 14 -13.35 16.21 -15.23
CA PHE A 14 -13.72 15.65 -13.93
C PHE A 14 -13.42 14.14 -13.87
N LEU A 15 -13.81 13.38 -14.89
CA LEU A 15 -13.55 11.93 -14.95
C LEU A 15 -12.06 11.62 -14.98
N VAL A 16 -11.26 12.33 -15.80
CA VAL A 16 -9.80 12.15 -15.85
C VAL A 16 -9.20 12.41 -14.47
N THR A 17 -9.63 13.48 -13.79
CA THR A 17 -9.13 13.81 -12.44
C THR A 17 -9.52 12.74 -11.42
N ALA A 18 -10.76 12.29 -11.42
CA ALA A 18 -11.23 11.25 -10.51
C ALA A 18 -10.50 9.91 -10.73
N VAL A 19 -10.31 9.51 -11.98
CA VAL A 19 -9.58 8.28 -12.32
C VAL A 19 -8.08 8.41 -12.01
N TYR A 20 -7.49 9.58 -12.20
CA TYR A 20 -6.08 9.82 -11.85
C TYR A 20 -5.85 9.63 -10.34
N ILE A 21 -6.68 10.25 -9.49
CA ILE A 21 -6.59 10.14 -8.03
C ILE A 21 -6.84 8.71 -7.56
N SER A 22 -7.93 8.08 -8.02
CA SER A 22 -8.24 6.68 -7.64
C SER A 22 -7.25 5.70 -8.24
N GLY A 23 -6.70 5.98 -9.42
CA GLY A 23 -5.65 5.21 -10.06
C GLY A 23 -4.39 5.13 -9.22
N TYR A 24 -3.99 6.21 -8.54
CA TYR A 24 -2.87 6.19 -7.62
C TYR A 24 -3.04 5.13 -6.52
N TYR A 25 -4.22 5.05 -5.91
CA TYR A 25 -4.53 4.01 -4.91
C TYR A 25 -4.47 2.60 -5.51
N LEU A 26 -5.06 2.40 -6.68
CA LEU A 26 -5.08 1.09 -7.35
C LEU A 26 -3.68 0.59 -7.71
N ILE A 27 -2.80 1.49 -8.17
CA ILE A 27 -1.40 1.19 -8.51
C ILE A 27 -0.58 0.83 -7.28
N ASN A 28 -0.86 1.47 -6.14
CA ASN A 28 -0.13 1.27 -4.88
C ASN A 28 -0.82 0.26 -3.94
N TYR A 29 -1.84 -0.47 -4.41
CA TYR A 29 -2.47 -1.53 -3.62
C TYR A 29 -1.41 -2.55 -3.13
N PRO A 30 -1.44 -2.98 -1.83
CA PRO A 30 -2.52 -2.90 -0.84
C PRO A 30 -2.38 -1.80 0.22
N VAL A 31 -1.77 -0.67 -0.09
CA VAL A 31 -1.71 0.47 0.85
C VAL A 31 -3.12 0.84 1.31
N GLN A 32 -3.27 1.14 2.61
CA GLN A 32 -4.57 1.56 3.14
C GLN A 32 -5.06 2.83 2.44
N PHE A 33 -6.35 2.83 2.06
CA PHE A 33 -6.95 4.00 1.46
C PHE A 33 -7.15 5.11 2.51
N ASP A 34 -6.40 6.19 2.34
CA ASP A 34 -6.63 7.47 3.01
C ASP A 34 -6.75 8.54 1.93
N PHE A 35 -7.90 9.21 1.89
CA PHE A 35 -8.20 10.19 0.83
C PHE A 35 -7.20 11.34 0.80
N TRP A 36 -6.85 11.89 1.96
CA TRP A 36 -5.92 13.02 2.03
C TRP A 36 -4.50 12.61 1.67
N TYR A 37 -4.08 11.43 2.11
CA TYR A 37 -2.80 10.86 1.72
C TYR A 37 -2.73 10.62 0.21
N VAL A 38 -3.74 9.96 -0.36
CA VAL A 38 -3.82 9.69 -1.81
C VAL A 38 -3.80 10.99 -2.62
N LEU A 39 -4.56 12.00 -2.18
CA LEU A 39 -4.61 13.30 -2.85
C LEU A 39 -3.26 14.01 -2.85
N LYS A 40 -2.54 13.97 -1.72
CA LYS A 40 -1.21 14.58 -1.58
C LYS A 40 -0.17 13.85 -2.42
N GLU A 41 -0.12 12.54 -2.31
CA GLU A 41 0.90 11.71 -2.96
C GLU A 41 0.65 11.49 -4.46
N SER A 42 -0.59 11.67 -4.94
CA SER A 42 -0.92 11.58 -6.37
C SER A 42 -0.28 12.68 -7.24
N GLN A 43 0.32 13.69 -6.60
CA GLN A 43 1.08 14.75 -7.27
C GLN A 43 0.29 15.38 -8.44
N LEU A 44 -0.87 15.96 -8.14
CA LEU A 44 -1.80 16.55 -9.12
C LEU A 44 -1.18 17.54 -10.11
N GLN A 45 0.01 18.09 -9.79
CA GLN A 45 0.76 18.95 -10.71
C GLN A 45 1.06 18.27 -12.05
N TYR A 46 1.32 16.96 -12.07
CA TYR A 46 1.54 16.23 -13.33
C TYR A 46 0.27 16.11 -14.17
N LEU A 47 -0.90 16.03 -13.53
CA LEU A 47 -2.17 16.05 -14.23
C LEU A 47 -2.41 17.42 -14.90
N LEU A 48 -2.07 18.53 -14.22
CA LEU A 48 -2.15 19.88 -14.79
C LEU A 48 -1.23 20.02 -16.02
N VAL A 49 -0.02 19.49 -15.96
CA VAL A 49 0.89 19.43 -17.11
C VAL A 49 0.27 18.63 -18.27
N GLY A 50 -0.34 17.49 -17.98
CA GLY A 50 -1.06 16.68 -18.96
C GLY A 50 -2.18 17.47 -19.65
N PHE A 51 -3.01 18.18 -18.88
CA PHE A 51 -4.05 19.05 -19.45
C PHE A 51 -3.48 20.20 -20.28
N ALA A 52 -2.38 20.79 -19.88
CA ALA A 52 -1.71 21.85 -20.62
C ALA A 52 -1.20 21.33 -21.99
N ILE A 53 -0.62 20.14 -22.01
CA ILE A 53 -0.15 19.48 -23.25
C ILE A 53 -1.35 19.17 -24.18
N THR A 54 -2.43 18.59 -23.65
CA THR A 54 -3.62 18.29 -24.49
C THR A 54 -4.30 19.55 -25.00
N ALA A 55 -4.31 20.63 -24.21
CA ALA A 55 -4.82 21.92 -24.64
C ALA A 55 -3.95 22.53 -25.76
N LEU A 56 -2.61 22.44 -25.64
CA LEU A 56 -1.69 22.92 -26.66
C LEU A 56 -1.87 22.13 -27.98
N VAL A 57 -1.91 20.80 -27.90
CA VAL A 57 -2.13 19.95 -29.08
C VAL A 57 -3.49 20.27 -29.72
N SER A 58 -4.54 20.41 -28.90
CA SER A 58 -5.88 20.78 -29.37
C SER A 58 -5.90 22.15 -30.05
N TYR A 59 -5.14 23.12 -29.50
CA TYR A 59 -4.98 24.45 -30.09
C TYR A 59 -4.30 24.36 -31.46
N LEU A 60 -3.16 23.69 -31.58
CA LEU A 60 -2.41 23.54 -32.83
C LEU A 60 -3.26 22.86 -33.91
N VAL A 61 -3.92 21.75 -33.58
CA VAL A 61 -4.78 21.04 -34.53
C VAL A 61 -5.99 21.90 -34.97
N SER A 62 -6.56 22.65 -34.01
CA SER A 62 -7.72 23.54 -34.32
C SER A 62 -7.37 24.74 -35.16
N SER A 63 -6.08 25.14 -35.18
CA SER A 63 -5.57 26.24 -36.04
C SER A 63 -5.44 25.83 -37.49
N LEU A 64 -5.42 24.53 -37.79
CA LEU A 64 -5.38 24.04 -39.18
C LEU A 64 -6.72 24.27 -39.85
N ASP A 65 -6.64 24.62 -41.18
CA ASP A 65 -7.83 24.90 -41.98
C ASP A 65 -8.42 23.58 -42.55
N PHE A 66 -9.37 23.03 -41.82
CA PHE A 66 -10.14 21.85 -42.25
C PHE A 66 -11.61 21.96 -41.81
N LYS A 67 -12.50 21.35 -42.60
CA LYS A 67 -13.95 21.20 -42.30
C LYS A 67 -14.72 22.49 -41.98
N ASN A 68 -14.59 23.57 -42.67
CA ASN A 68 -15.43 24.78 -42.52
C ASN A 68 -16.05 25.04 -41.10
N LEU A 69 -15.34 24.62 -40.05
CA LEU A 69 -15.74 24.80 -38.64
C LEU A 69 -14.96 25.95 -38.03
N SER A 70 -15.59 26.65 -37.11
CA SER A 70 -14.90 27.69 -36.34
C SER A 70 -13.77 27.07 -35.48
N PHE A 71 -12.72 27.83 -35.18
CA PHE A 71 -11.65 27.40 -34.28
C PHE A 71 -12.22 26.89 -32.95
N LYS A 72 -13.18 27.60 -32.37
CA LYS A 72 -13.82 27.23 -31.07
C LYS A 72 -14.54 25.88 -31.18
N ASP A 73 -15.20 25.60 -32.25
CA ASP A 73 -15.91 24.33 -32.45
C ASP A 73 -14.92 23.17 -32.63
N LYS A 74 -13.83 23.38 -33.39
CA LYS A 74 -12.75 22.39 -33.56
C LYS A 74 -12.11 22.08 -32.18
N PHE A 75 -11.65 23.10 -31.45
CA PHE A 75 -11.05 22.94 -30.12
C PHE A 75 -11.95 22.19 -29.13
N SER A 76 -13.22 22.61 -29.04
CA SER A 76 -14.17 22.00 -28.10
C SER A 76 -14.51 20.54 -28.43
N ARG A 77 -14.19 20.04 -29.60
CA ARG A 77 -14.34 18.63 -30.00
C ARG A 77 -13.04 17.85 -29.85
N ILE A 78 -11.88 18.44 -30.18
CA ILE A 78 -10.58 17.77 -30.16
C ILE A 78 -10.10 17.58 -28.73
N PHE A 79 -10.22 18.61 -27.89
CA PHE A 79 -9.75 18.57 -26.51
C PHE A 79 -10.37 17.43 -25.67
N PRO A 80 -11.70 17.20 -25.66
CA PRO A 80 -12.26 16.09 -24.91
C PRO A 80 -11.91 14.74 -25.51
N VAL A 81 -11.68 14.63 -26.81
CA VAL A 81 -11.25 13.36 -27.44
C VAL A 81 -9.85 12.98 -26.97
N LEU A 82 -8.89 13.94 -26.95
CA LEU A 82 -7.55 13.67 -26.45
C LEU A 82 -7.56 13.30 -24.97
N ASN A 83 -8.35 13.99 -24.15
CA ASN A 83 -8.47 13.65 -22.75
C ASN A 83 -9.20 12.33 -22.51
N ALA A 84 -10.14 11.93 -23.39
CA ALA A 84 -10.75 10.60 -23.33
C ALA A 84 -9.73 9.48 -23.64
N LEU A 85 -8.78 9.70 -24.53
CA LEU A 85 -7.67 8.75 -24.78
C LEU A 85 -6.78 8.62 -23.54
N ILE A 86 -6.45 9.74 -22.88
CA ILE A 86 -5.72 9.72 -21.60
C ILE A 86 -6.52 8.95 -20.53
N LEU A 87 -7.83 9.19 -20.44
CA LEU A 87 -8.70 8.47 -19.51
C LEU A 87 -8.63 6.96 -19.71
N VAL A 88 -8.75 6.49 -20.95
CA VAL A 88 -8.64 5.06 -21.29
C VAL A 88 -7.27 4.51 -20.87
N PHE A 89 -6.20 5.24 -21.16
CA PHE A 89 -4.84 4.85 -20.77
C PHE A 89 -4.68 4.76 -19.25
N LEU A 90 -5.20 5.73 -18.49
CA LEU A 90 -5.15 5.72 -17.02
C LEU A 90 -5.94 4.54 -16.43
N ILE A 91 -7.14 4.26 -16.96
CA ILE A 91 -7.94 3.11 -16.53
C ILE A 91 -7.18 1.80 -16.81
N TYR A 92 -6.60 1.66 -18.00
CA TYR A 92 -5.84 0.47 -18.37
C TYR A 92 -4.64 0.23 -17.45
N THR A 93 -3.83 1.25 -17.21
CA THR A 93 -2.63 1.14 -16.35
C THR A 93 -3.01 0.85 -14.90
N ALA A 94 -3.99 1.57 -14.34
CA ALA A 94 -4.45 1.36 -12.98
C ALA A 94 -5.04 -0.05 -12.78
N THR A 95 -5.87 -0.51 -13.71
CA THR A 95 -6.49 -1.85 -13.63
C THR A 95 -5.44 -2.96 -13.75
N THR A 96 -4.50 -2.82 -14.69
CA THR A 96 -3.43 -3.81 -14.90
C THR A 96 -2.53 -3.92 -13.66
N ALA A 97 -2.13 -2.78 -13.08
CA ALA A 97 -1.33 -2.75 -11.87
C ALA A 97 -2.09 -3.36 -10.68
N PHE A 98 -3.36 -2.99 -10.49
CA PHE A 98 -4.20 -3.55 -9.43
C PHE A 98 -4.34 -5.07 -9.51
N VAL A 99 -4.64 -5.59 -10.70
CA VAL A 99 -4.79 -7.05 -10.91
C VAL A 99 -3.47 -7.78 -10.62
N LYS A 100 -2.34 -7.22 -11.07
CA LYS A 100 -1.00 -7.75 -10.79
C LYS A 100 -0.74 -7.79 -9.28
N ASN A 101 -0.91 -6.66 -8.60
CA ASN A 101 -0.67 -6.53 -7.16
C ASN A 101 -1.59 -7.45 -6.34
N LYS A 102 -2.87 -7.56 -6.71
CA LYS A 102 -3.81 -8.46 -6.06
C LYS A 102 -3.41 -9.94 -6.22
N ARG A 103 -2.90 -10.33 -7.39
CA ARG A 103 -2.38 -11.70 -7.62
C ARG A 103 -1.14 -11.96 -6.77
N GLU A 104 -0.23 -11.00 -6.72
CA GLU A 104 0.98 -11.10 -5.91
C GLU A 104 0.67 -11.23 -4.43
N LEU A 105 -0.23 -10.37 -3.89
CA LEU A 105 -0.71 -10.47 -2.53
C LEU A 105 -1.31 -11.85 -2.23
N SER A 106 -2.19 -12.34 -3.10
CA SER A 106 -2.80 -13.67 -2.91
C SER A 106 -1.78 -14.81 -2.88
N ASN A 107 -0.71 -14.71 -3.68
CA ASN A 107 0.38 -15.70 -3.67
C ASN A 107 1.19 -15.62 -2.36
N LEU A 108 1.49 -14.42 -1.89
CA LEU A 108 2.18 -14.21 -0.61
C LEU A 108 1.32 -14.70 0.57
N GLU A 109 0.03 -14.41 0.59
CA GLU A 109 -0.90 -14.91 1.61
C GLU A 109 -0.94 -16.44 1.67
N LYS A 110 -0.95 -17.12 0.50
CA LYS A 110 -0.88 -18.60 0.43
C LYS A 110 0.43 -19.13 1.01
N ASN A 111 1.55 -18.44 0.73
CA ASN A 111 2.84 -18.84 1.27
C ASN A 111 2.87 -18.67 2.79
N TYR A 112 2.39 -17.55 3.31
CA TYR A 112 2.29 -17.31 4.75
C TYR A 112 1.31 -18.25 5.45
N THR A 113 0.21 -18.65 4.79
CA THR A 113 -0.70 -19.67 5.33
C THR A 113 0.04 -21.01 5.50
N ARG A 114 0.78 -21.45 4.47
CA ARG A 114 1.56 -22.69 4.52
C ARG A 114 2.66 -22.63 5.58
N GLU A 115 3.32 -21.48 5.69
CA GLU A 115 4.35 -21.27 6.72
C GLU A 115 3.73 -21.34 8.12
N ALA A 116 2.59 -20.68 8.36
CA ALA A 116 1.89 -20.72 9.64
C ALA A 116 1.49 -22.17 10.03
N GLU A 117 0.96 -22.93 9.09
CA GLU A 117 0.61 -24.35 9.33
C GLU A 117 1.83 -25.20 9.69
N ASN A 118 2.97 -24.97 9.02
CA ASN A 118 4.21 -25.68 9.30
C ASN A 118 4.80 -25.30 10.66
N ASP A 119 4.75 -24.03 11.02
CA ASP A 119 5.27 -23.51 12.29
C ASP A 119 4.41 -23.98 13.46
N ILE A 120 3.10 -24.06 13.29
CA ILE A 120 2.18 -24.66 14.26
C ILE A 120 2.51 -26.14 14.49
N LYS A 121 2.77 -26.92 13.45
CA LYS A 121 3.15 -28.33 13.59
C LYS A 121 4.46 -28.52 14.36
N LYS A 122 5.37 -27.55 14.29
CA LYS A 122 6.65 -27.58 15.00
C LYS A 122 6.58 -26.97 16.40
N ASP A 123 5.44 -26.38 16.80
CA ASP A 123 5.28 -25.57 18.02
C ASP A 123 6.31 -24.41 18.10
N GLN A 124 6.60 -23.76 16.93
CA GLN A 124 7.60 -22.72 16.80
C GLN A 124 7.09 -21.59 15.91
N ILE A 125 6.34 -20.67 16.49
CA ILE A 125 5.75 -19.54 15.75
C ILE A 125 6.79 -18.44 15.56
N VAL A 126 7.05 -18.03 14.32
CA VAL A 126 8.02 -16.98 13.99
C VAL A 126 7.38 -15.60 14.09
N MET A 127 7.74 -14.86 15.14
CA MET A 127 7.38 -13.44 15.27
C MET A 127 8.43 -12.57 14.58
N ARG A 128 8.05 -11.95 13.45
CA ARG A 128 8.93 -11.09 12.68
C ARG A 128 8.81 -9.63 13.14
N TYR A 129 9.95 -8.96 13.30
CA TYR A 129 10.00 -7.54 13.58
C TYR A 129 11.00 -6.84 12.65
N GLY A 130 10.69 -5.60 12.26
CA GLY A 130 11.62 -4.73 11.55
C GLY A 130 12.45 -3.92 12.54
N GLY A 131 13.67 -3.59 12.19
CA GLY A 131 14.55 -2.76 13.00
C GLY A 131 16.01 -2.81 12.60
N PHE A 132 16.85 -2.09 13.33
CA PHE A 132 18.29 -2.12 13.13
C PHE A 132 18.86 -3.52 13.40
N LEU A 133 19.94 -3.85 12.68
CA LEU A 133 20.64 -5.14 12.84
C LEU A 133 21.28 -5.32 14.22
N LEU A 134 21.56 -4.22 14.92
CA LEU A 134 22.10 -4.27 16.27
C LEU A 134 20.97 -4.54 17.27
N PRO A 135 21.11 -5.55 18.12
CA PRO A 135 20.16 -5.81 19.19
C PRO A 135 20.10 -4.60 20.15
N PRO A 136 18.90 -4.17 20.58
CA PRO A 136 18.74 -3.02 21.49
C PRO A 136 19.24 -3.29 22.91
N TYR A 137 19.66 -4.52 23.20
CA TYR A 137 20.11 -4.99 24.52
C TYR A 137 21.44 -5.74 24.39
N ASP A 138 22.17 -5.87 25.51
CA ASP A 138 23.33 -6.75 25.59
C ASP A 138 22.95 -8.21 25.29
N GLU A 139 23.97 -9.01 24.99
CA GLU A 139 23.79 -10.40 24.56
C GLU A 139 23.09 -11.27 25.64
N GLU A 140 23.39 -11.02 26.92
CA GLU A 140 22.78 -11.77 28.01
C GLU A 140 21.29 -11.47 28.13
N THR A 141 20.92 -10.19 28.04
CA THR A 141 19.53 -9.75 28.03
C THR A 141 18.76 -10.30 26.86
N THR A 142 19.35 -10.21 25.68
CA THR A 142 18.75 -10.76 24.45
C THR A 142 18.49 -12.26 24.60
N ARG A 143 19.44 -13.03 25.12
CA ARG A 143 19.28 -14.48 25.36
C ARG A 143 18.15 -14.78 26.37
N LYS A 144 18.03 -13.97 27.44
CA LYS A 144 16.95 -14.12 28.43
C LYS A 144 15.56 -13.81 27.81
N ILE A 145 15.46 -12.76 26.98
CA ILE A 145 14.23 -12.42 26.23
C ILE A 145 13.86 -13.55 25.27
N ASP A 146 14.83 -14.09 24.52
CA ASP A 146 14.60 -15.23 23.64
C ASP A 146 14.15 -16.48 24.41
N GLY A 147 14.64 -16.68 25.63
CA GLY A 147 14.16 -17.72 26.53
C GLY A 147 12.69 -17.55 26.90
N ILE A 148 12.24 -16.32 27.16
CA ILE A 148 10.84 -16.01 27.41
C ILE A 148 10.01 -16.30 26.15
N TYR A 149 10.42 -15.83 24.96
CA TYR A 149 9.71 -16.13 23.72
C TYR A 149 9.55 -17.63 23.50
N LYS A 150 10.63 -18.41 23.66
CA LYS A 150 10.61 -19.88 23.49
C LYS A 150 9.63 -20.57 24.45
N LYS A 151 9.50 -20.08 25.72
CA LYS A 151 8.51 -20.57 26.68
C LYS A 151 7.08 -20.51 26.12
N TYR A 152 6.77 -19.45 25.36
CA TYR A 152 5.47 -19.25 24.71
C TYR A 152 5.38 -19.86 23.31
N GLY A 153 6.37 -20.64 22.84
CA GLY A 153 6.38 -21.24 21.51
C GLY A 153 6.68 -20.23 20.41
N ILE A 154 7.38 -19.14 20.72
CA ILE A 154 7.70 -18.06 19.80
C ILE A 154 9.20 -18.02 19.52
N ILE A 155 9.55 -17.79 18.25
CA ILE A 155 10.90 -17.45 17.80
C ILE A 155 10.87 -16.01 17.27
N SER A 156 11.69 -15.16 17.86
CA SER A 156 11.84 -13.77 17.40
C SER A 156 12.82 -13.70 16.24
N LYS A 157 12.42 -13.07 15.11
CA LYS A 157 13.27 -12.94 13.92
C LYS A 157 13.27 -11.51 13.41
N ASN A 158 14.47 -10.91 13.35
CA ASN A 158 14.66 -9.62 12.71
C ASN A 158 14.60 -9.76 11.19
N THR A 159 13.77 -8.97 10.53
CA THR A 159 13.60 -8.95 9.06
C THR A 159 14.32 -7.77 8.39
N GLY A 160 15.09 -7.00 9.16
CA GLY A 160 15.80 -5.81 8.66
C GLY A 160 14.90 -4.57 8.59
N CYS A 161 15.40 -3.53 7.91
CA CYS A 161 14.77 -2.21 7.85
C CYS A 161 13.87 -2.01 6.63
N ILE A 162 13.78 -2.98 5.71
CA ILE A 162 12.94 -2.84 4.52
C ILE A 162 11.49 -3.14 4.92
N ILE A 163 10.66 -2.12 4.78
CA ILE A 163 9.21 -2.21 5.02
C ILE A 163 8.52 -2.28 3.66
N ASP A 164 8.02 -3.46 3.32
CA ASP A 164 7.20 -3.67 2.13
C ASP A 164 5.73 -3.79 2.54
N ALA A 165 4.89 -2.89 2.03
CA ALA A 165 3.46 -2.85 2.33
C ALA A 165 2.73 -4.15 1.89
N MET A 166 3.18 -4.75 0.78
CA MET A 166 2.64 -6.01 0.27
C MET A 166 2.94 -7.16 1.24
N ASP A 167 4.20 -7.25 1.71
CA ASP A 167 4.62 -8.26 2.67
C ASP A 167 3.93 -8.09 4.03
N ILE A 168 3.80 -6.85 4.53
CA ILE A 168 3.08 -6.56 5.78
C ILE A 168 1.63 -7.04 5.66
N LYS A 169 0.96 -6.71 4.56
CA LYS A 169 -0.44 -7.10 4.35
C LYS A 169 -0.60 -8.62 4.25
N ALA A 170 0.27 -9.27 3.51
CA ALA A 170 0.26 -10.73 3.39
C ALA A 170 0.53 -11.44 4.74
N ARG A 171 1.41 -10.87 5.58
CA ARG A 171 1.77 -11.39 6.90
C ARG A 171 0.62 -11.34 7.90
N GLU A 172 -0.39 -10.46 7.70
CA GLU A 172 -1.60 -10.46 8.52
C GLU A 172 -2.25 -11.85 8.54
N LYS A 173 -2.20 -12.58 7.40
CA LYS A 173 -2.75 -13.94 7.30
C LYS A 173 -2.00 -14.94 8.19
N TYR A 174 -0.68 -14.87 8.22
CA TYR A 174 0.14 -15.65 9.15
C TYR A 174 -0.24 -15.36 10.60
N THR A 175 -0.35 -14.08 10.97
CA THR A 175 -0.69 -13.65 12.32
C THR A 175 -2.09 -14.10 12.72
N GLU A 176 -3.08 -14.01 11.83
CA GLU A 176 -4.45 -14.48 12.06
C GLU A 176 -4.48 -15.97 12.46
N ILE A 177 -3.79 -16.80 11.67
CA ILE A 177 -3.75 -18.25 11.88
C ILE A 177 -3.00 -18.62 13.17
N THR A 178 -1.82 -18.03 13.36
CA THR A 178 -0.95 -18.34 14.51
C THR A 178 -1.45 -17.77 15.83
N SER A 179 -2.17 -16.64 15.81
CA SER A 179 -2.76 -16.07 17.04
C SER A 179 -3.75 -17.01 17.70
N SER A 180 -4.63 -17.64 16.91
CA SER A 180 -5.59 -18.62 17.42
C SER A 180 -4.90 -19.85 18.04
N TYR A 181 -3.80 -20.28 17.46
CA TYR A 181 -2.99 -21.37 17.99
C TYR A 181 -2.31 -20.98 19.31
N LEU A 182 -1.65 -19.81 19.35
CA LEU A 182 -0.96 -19.31 20.54
C LEU A 182 -1.93 -19.08 21.71
N GLU A 183 -3.15 -18.64 21.45
CA GLU A 183 -4.19 -18.47 22.47
C GLU A 183 -4.63 -19.82 23.07
N LYS A 184 -4.80 -20.86 22.23
CA LYS A 184 -5.13 -22.22 22.69
C LYS A 184 -3.98 -22.82 23.49
N ARG A 185 -2.73 -22.60 23.08
CA ARG A 185 -1.53 -23.15 23.71
C ARG A 185 -1.23 -22.51 25.06
N ASN A 186 -1.35 -21.19 25.16
CA ASN A 186 -0.86 -20.40 26.28
C ASN A 186 -1.96 -19.74 27.13
N GLY A 187 -3.23 -19.81 26.69
CA GLY A 187 -4.37 -19.13 27.35
C GLY A 187 -4.61 -17.72 26.80
N LYS A 188 -5.78 -17.14 27.13
CA LYS A 188 -6.24 -15.85 26.54
C LYS A 188 -5.32 -14.66 26.81
N ASP A 189 -4.72 -14.61 28.01
CA ASP A 189 -3.89 -13.47 28.45
C ASP A 189 -2.39 -13.67 28.21
N TRP A 190 -2.00 -14.66 27.44
CA TRP A 190 -0.61 -15.06 27.23
C TRP A 190 0.30 -13.91 26.78
N LYS A 191 -0.18 -13.09 25.86
CA LYS A 191 0.58 -11.97 25.29
C LYS A 191 0.90 -10.94 26.36
N LYS A 192 -0.10 -10.54 27.15
CA LYS A 192 0.07 -9.59 28.26
C LYS A 192 1.00 -10.13 29.35
N THR A 193 0.92 -11.43 29.64
CA THR A 193 1.79 -12.09 30.62
C THR A 193 3.23 -12.13 30.12
N MET A 194 3.44 -12.50 28.88
CA MET A 194 4.76 -12.52 28.23
C MET A 194 5.39 -11.13 28.20
N GLU A 195 4.66 -10.10 27.77
CA GLU A 195 5.12 -8.71 27.74
C GLU A 195 5.53 -8.25 29.15
N LYS A 196 4.75 -8.57 30.19
CA LYS A 196 5.08 -8.25 31.58
C LYS A 196 6.35 -8.97 32.08
N GLU A 197 6.58 -10.24 31.69
CA GLU A 197 7.81 -10.95 32.01
C GLU A 197 9.03 -10.27 31.35
N ILE A 198 8.90 -9.86 30.10
CA ILE A 198 9.96 -9.14 29.37
C ILE A 198 10.24 -7.78 30.01
N ASP A 199 9.21 -7.01 30.35
CA ASP A 199 9.36 -5.69 30.96
C ASP A 199 10.00 -5.75 32.35
N ASN A 200 9.66 -6.76 33.12
CA ASN A 200 10.29 -7.00 34.43
C ASN A 200 11.78 -7.32 34.28
N LEU A 201 12.16 -8.05 33.27
CA LEU A 201 13.55 -8.35 32.96
C LEU A 201 14.31 -7.08 32.55
N LYS A 202 13.73 -6.23 31.69
CA LYS A 202 14.32 -4.94 31.26
C LYS A 202 14.53 -3.99 32.43
N LYS A 203 13.55 -3.88 33.35
CA LYS A 203 13.63 -3.01 34.55
C LYS A 203 14.73 -3.43 35.49
N LYS A 204 15.01 -4.73 35.62
CA LYS A 204 16.08 -5.24 36.50
C LYS A 204 17.47 -4.93 35.97
N GLN A 205 17.63 -4.68 34.67
CA GLN A 205 18.93 -4.45 34.03
C GLN A 205 19.21 -2.98 33.71
N SER A 206 18.23 -2.08 33.88
CA SER A 206 18.47 -0.64 33.90
C SER A 206 18.49 -0.12 35.33
N PRO A 207 19.56 -0.35 36.13
CA PRO A 207 19.70 0.30 37.41
C PRO A 207 20.09 1.75 37.11
N GLY A 208 19.07 2.64 37.06
CA GLY A 208 19.25 4.07 37.33
C GLY A 208 20.34 4.78 36.56
N VAL A 209 20.03 5.21 35.32
CA VAL A 209 20.59 6.48 34.85
C VAL A 209 19.79 7.55 35.62
N LYS A 210 20.34 8.00 36.75
CA LYS A 210 19.96 9.24 37.40
C LYS A 210 20.66 10.41 36.73
#